data_5fc812bed8a463491cdc3fc961b9dfa4
#
_entry.id   5fc812bed8a463491cdc3fc961b9dfa4
#
_cell.length_a   1.000
_cell.length_b   1.000
_cell.length_c   1.000
_cell.angle_alpha   90.00
_cell.angle_beta   90.00
_cell.angle_gamma   90.00
#
_symmetry.space_group_name_H-M   'P 1'
#
loop_
_entity.id
_entity.type
_entity.pdbx_description
1 polymer ?
#
loop_
_entity_poly.entity_id
_entity_poly.type
_entity_poly.pdbx_seq_one_letter_code
_entity_poly.pdbx_strand_id
1 'polypeptide(L)'
;MSDNRQWAREAIRIIEADFQRSADTHLIPLPLPGLPGIELYFKDESSHPTGSLKHRLARSLFLYALCNGWLKPGAPVIEASSGSTAISEAYFARLLGLPFIAVMPATTSKEKIAQIAFYGGKSHLVDDPTQIYAESERLAREHDGHFIDQFTYAERATDWRANNNIAESIFQQMRFEQHPEPSWLISSPGTGGTTATLGRYVRYSQHCTRVLCADAERSVFFDYYQTGDASLRLDCGSRIEGIGRPRVEASFLPKVIDAMVKVPDALSLAAMHYLAQRLGRRVGGSSGTNLIGALMAAQQMVAAGESGSIVAILCDGGERYATTYYDQAWLKAQGYELSGLMDAVAASVERGEPLPSTVLRANI
;
A
#
# COMPACT_ATOMS: atom_id res chain seq x y z
N MET A 1 15.95 -26.18 -24.56
CA MET A 1 15.32 -25.41 -23.46
C MET A 1 13.89 -25.91 -23.37
N SER A 2 13.31 -26.21 -22.20
CA SER A 2 11.90 -26.63 -22.15
C SER A 2 10.99 -25.52 -22.64
N ASP A 3 9.87 -25.83 -23.28
CA ASP A 3 8.91 -24.84 -23.81
C ASP A 3 8.45 -23.85 -22.74
N ASN A 4 8.26 -24.34 -21.49
CA ASN A 4 7.92 -23.49 -20.34
C ASN A 4 9.00 -22.45 -20.00
N ARG A 5 10.29 -22.82 -20.08
CA ARG A 5 11.39 -21.88 -19.82
C ARG A 5 11.53 -20.83 -20.93
N GLN A 6 11.23 -21.18 -22.16
CA GLN A 6 11.23 -20.22 -23.27
C GLN A 6 10.08 -19.24 -23.13
N TRP A 7 8.87 -19.71 -22.79
CA TRP A 7 7.71 -18.87 -22.54
C TRP A 7 7.96 -17.93 -21.32
N ALA A 8 8.49 -18.44 -20.20
CA ALA A 8 8.79 -17.60 -19.03
C ALA A 8 9.78 -16.48 -19.37
N ARG A 9 10.80 -16.75 -20.19
CA ARG A 9 11.74 -15.75 -20.68
C ARG A 9 11.02 -14.65 -21.46
N GLU A 10 10.12 -15.00 -22.35
CA GLU A 10 9.34 -14.03 -23.13
C GLU A 10 8.36 -13.25 -22.25
N ALA A 11 7.69 -13.90 -21.30
CA ALA A 11 6.81 -13.26 -20.34
C ALA A 11 7.56 -12.21 -19.49
N ILE A 12 8.73 -12.53 -18.97
CA ILE A 12 9.60 -11.59 -18.24
C ILE A 12 9.96 -10.41 -19.14
N ARG A 13 10.36 -10.66 -20.38
CA ARG A 13 10.69 -9.60 -21.35
C ARG A 13 9.51 -8.65 -21.59
N ILE A 14 8.29 -9.18 -21.68
CA ILE A 14 7.07 -8.38 -21.86
C ILE A 14 6.81 -7.48 -20.64
N ILE A 15 6.91 -8.02 -19.42
CA ILE A 15 6.71 -7.26 -18.17
C ILE A 15 7.77 -6.16 -18.04
N GLU A 16 9.04 -6.48 -18.27
CA GLU A 16 10.13 -5.50 -18.19
C GLU A 16 10.01 -4.40 -19.26
N ALA A 17 9.61 -4.77 -20.48
CA ALA A 17 9.36 -3.80 -21.55
C ALA A 17 8.20 -2.85 -21.23
N ASP A 18 7.11 -3.38 -20.63
CA ASP A 18 5.97 -2.57 -20.20
C ASP A 18 6.40 -1.54 -19.17
N PHE A 19 7.15 -1.97 -18.16
CA PHE A 19 7.69 -1.09 -17.12
C PHE A 19 8.61 0.01 -17.70
N GLN A 20 9.51 -0.33 -18.65
CA GLN A 20 10.48 0.62 -19.22
C GLN A 20 9.86 1.63 -20.21
N ARG A 21 8.58 1.46 -20.59
CA ARG A 21 7.89 2.41 -21.49
C ARG A 21 7.39 3.67 -20.79
N SER A 22 7.41 3.72 -19.47
CA SER A 22 6.97 4.88 -18.70
C SER A 22 8.10 5.41 -17.83
N ALA A 23 8.06 6.72 -17.52
CA ALA A 23 8.80 7.27 -16.40
C ALA A 23 8.28 6.69 -15.09
N ASP A 24 9.05 6.80 -14.01
CA ASP A 24 8.61 6.37 -12.69
C ASP A 24 7.49 7.26 -12.14
N THR A 25 6.86 6.81 -11.07
CA THR A 25 5.83 7.55 -10.33
C THR A 25 6.40 8.86 -9.78
N HIS A 26 5.52 9.86 -9.59
CA HIS A 26 5.95 11.21 -9.20
C HIS A 26 6.36 11.30 -7.73
N LEU A 27 7.23 12.29 -7.44
CA LEU A 27 7.49 12.78 -6.08
C LEU A 27 6.85 14.17 -5.96
N ILE A 28 5.91 14.36 -5.03
CA ILE A 28 5.11 15.56 -4.90
C ILE A 28 5.42 16.25 -3.58
N PRO A 29 5.93 17.50 -3.57
CA PRO A 29 6.13 18.24 -2.33
C PRO A 29 4.79 18.70 -1.72
N LEU A 30 4.66 18.59 -0.41
CA LEU A 30 3.58 19.16 0.36
C LEU A 30 4.17 20.16 1.38
N PRO A 31 4.00 21.48 1.19
CA PRO A 31 4.50 22.48 2.14
C PRO A 31 3.91 22.32 3.54
N LEU A 32 4.75 22.46 4.56
CA LEU A 32 4.39 22.44 5.99
C LEU A 32 4.71 23.80 6.66
N PRO A 33 3.95 24.86 6.44
CA PRO A 33 4.27 26.20 6.96
C PRO A 33 4.41 26.24 8.47
N GLY A 34 3.64 25.44 9.20
CA GLY A 34 3.67 25.35 10.66
C GLY A 34 4.83 24.53 11.24
N LEU A 35 5.61 23.84 10.41
CA LEU A 35 6.70 22.94 10.82
C LEU A 35 7.99 23.32 10.08
N PRO A 36 8.60 24.48 10.42
CA PRO A 36 9.74 25.02 9.70
C PRO A 36 10.96 24.08 9.78
N GLY A 37 11.71 24.01 8.67
CA GLY A 37 12.87 23.12 8.54
C GLY A 37 12.53 21.69 8.16
N ILE A 38 11.23 21.34 8.04
CA ILE A 38 10.78 20.02 7.60
C ILE A 38 10.21 20.10 6.19
N GLU A 39 10.71 19.24 5.31
CA GLU A 39 10.21 19.06 3.94
C GLU A 39 9.42 17.76 3.86
N LEU A 40 8.16 17.83 3.44
CA LEU A 40 7.32 16.65 3.23
C LEU A 40 7.10 16.41 1.74
N TYR A 41 7.34 15.18 1.33
CA TYR A 41 7.09 14.70 -0.03
C TYR A 41 6.14 13.50 -0.01
N PHE A 42 5.33 13.38 -1.06
CA PHE A 42 4.54 12.18 -1.32
C PHE A 42 5.07 11.43 -2.55
N LYS A 43 5.43 10.17 -2.38
CA LYS A 43 5.68 9.24 -3.48
C LYS A 43 4.35 8.79 -4.05
N ASP A 44 3.99 9.29 -5.22
CA ASP A 44 2.65 9.15 -5.83
C ASP A 44 2.47 7.84 -6.60
N GLU A 45 2.18 6.79 -5.91
CA GLU A 45 1.93 5.47 -6.50
C GLU A 45 0.56 5.35 -7.19
N SER A 46 -0.30 6.38 -7.10
CA SER A 46 -1.57 6.42 -7.84
C SER A 46 -1.39 6.65 -9.35
N SER A 47 -0.22 7.13 -9.77
CA SER A 47 0.10 7.37 -11.18
C SER A 47 0.41 6.11 -12.00
N HIS A 48 0.46 4.94 -11.36
CA HIS A 48 0.56 3.66 -12.08
C HIS A 48 -0.65 3.39 -12.98
N PRO A 49 -0.50 2.57 -14.06
CA PRO A 49 -1.61 2.20 -14.96
C PRO A 49 -2.85 1.67 -14.25
N THR A 50 -2.70 0.98 -13.10
CA THR A 50 -3.81 0.44 -12.31
C THR A 50 -4.21 1.34 -11.12
N GLY A 51 -3.66 2.56 -11.04
CA GLY A 51 -4.05 3.58 -10.10
C GLY A 51 -3.63 3.34 -8.64
N SER A 52 -2.64 2.47 -8.38
CA SER A 52 -2.20 2.19 -7.00
C SER A 52 -0.81 1.57 -6.91
N LEU A 53 -0.22 1.65 -5.71
CA LEU A 53 1.05 0.99 -5.35
C LEU A 53 1.02 -0.54 -5.55
N LYS A 54 -0.15 -1.16 -5.63
CA LYS A 54 -0.28 -2.60 -5.87
C LYS A 54 0.20 -3.01 -7.26
N HIS A 55 0.33 -2.07 -8.18
CA HIS A 55 0.95 -2.31 -9.48
C HIS A 55 2.39 -2.81 -9.35
N ARG A 56 3.21 -2.18 -8.46
CA ARG A 56 4.57 -2.66 -8.18
C ARG A 56 4.56 -4.04 -7.55
N LEU A 57 3.65 -4.28 -6.60
CA LEU A 57 3.52 -5.58 -5.95
C LEU A 57 3.15 -6.67 -6.95
N ALA A 58 2.13 -6.45 -7.77
CA ALA A 58 1.69 -7.41 -8.78
C ALA A 58 2.81 -7.73 -9.78
N ARG A 59 3.54 -6.71 -10.27
CA ARG A 59 4.73 -6.91 -11.10
C ARG A 59 5.73 -7.85 -10.42
N SER A 60 6.06 -7.58 -9.17
CA SER A 60 7.05 -8.38 -8.41
C SER A 60 6.57 -9.81 -8.20
N LEU A 61 5.29 -10.01 -7.86
CA LEU A 61 4.69 -11.33 -7.66
C LEU A 61 4.69 -12.17 -8.96
N PHE A 62 4.34 -11.55 -10.09
CA PHE A 62 4.38 -12.23 -11.40
C PHE A 62 5.81 -12.62 -11.78
N LEU A 63 6.78 -11.70 -11.65
CA LEU A 63 8.19 -12.00 -11.91
C LEU A 63 8.71 -13.11 -11.01
N TYR A 64 8.37 -13.06 -9.73
CA TYR A 64 8.75 -14.08 -8.76
C TYR A 64 8.18 -15.45 -9.14
N ALA A 65 6.89 -15.51 -9.47
CA ALA A 65 6.24 -16.76 -9.88
C ALA A 65 6.79 -17.31 -11.22
N LEU A 66 7.10 -16.43 -12.18
CA LEU A 66 7.77 -16.82 -13.45
C LEU A 66 9.17 -17.38 -13.21
N CYS A 67 9.97 -16.71 -12.38
CA CYS A 67 11.33 -17.15 -12.07
C CYS A 67 11.39 -18.46 -11.29
N ASN A 68 10.35 -18.75 -10.48
CA ASN A 68 10.20 -20.02 -9.77
C ASN A 68 9.56 -21.12 -10.63
N GLY A 69 9.15 -20.81 -11.87
CA GLY A 69 8.50 -21.77 -12.76
C GLY A 69 7.09 -22.16 -12.36
N TRP A 70 6.42 -21.33 -11.53
CA TRP A 70 5.06 -21.61 -11.04
C TRP A 70 3.98 -21.21 -12.03
N LEU A 71 4.23 -20.19 -12.85
CA LEU A 71 3.32 -19.82 -13.93
C LEU A 71 3.58 -20.67 -15.17
N LYS A 72 2.52 -21.10 -15.83
CA LYS A 72 2.53 -21.92 -17.05
C LYS A 72 1.76 -21.22 -18.19
N PRO A 73 2.14 -21.44 -19.45
CA PRO A 73 1.38 -20.91 -20.58
C PRO A 73 -0.09 -21.33 -20.53
N GLY A 74 -1.00 -20.36 -20.62
CA GLY A 74 -2.45 -20.61 -20.67
C GLY A 74 -3.10 -21.04 -19.35
N ALA A 75 -2.32 -21.33 -18.29
CA ALA A 75 -2.86 -21.68 -16.98
C ALA A 75 -3.40 -20.45 -16.25
N PRO A 76 -4.50 -20.56 -15.49
CA PRO A 76 -5.06 -19.42 -14.79
C PRO A 76 -4.20 -18.99 -13.61
N VAL A 77 -4.19 -17.68 -13.40
CA VAL A 77 -3.64 -17.02 -12.20
C VAL A 77 -4.80 -16.72 -11.27
N ILE A 78 -4.66 -17.06 -9.99
CA ILE A 78 -5.70 -16.92 -8.98
C ILE A 78 -5.19 -16.00 -7.86
N GLU A 79 -6.04 -15.11 -7.35
CA GLU A 79 -5.73 -14.31 -6.16
C GLU A 79 -6.95 -14.13 -5.25
N ALA A 80 -6.68 -14.19 -3.95
CA ALA A 80 -7.64 -13.95 -2.86
C ALA A 80 -7.78 -12.44 -2.60
N SER A 81 -8.41 -11.70 -3.50
CA SER A 81 -8.55 -10.24 -3.39
C SER A 81 -9.72 -9.69 -4.18
N SER A 82 -10.38 -8.66 -3.63
CA SER A 82 -11.39 -7.84 -4.32
C SER A 82 -10.92 -6.41 -4.60
N GLY A 83 -9.69 -6.08 -4.23
CA GLY A 83 -9.16 -4.71 -4.22
C GLY A 83 -8.10 -4.44 -5.28
N SER A 84 -7.26 -3.45 -5.00
CA SER A 84 -6.20 -2.97 -5.91
C SER A 84 -5.22 -4.06 -6.36
N THR A 85 -4.98 -5.09 -5.54
CA THR A 85 -4.12 -6.21 -5.92
C THR A 85 -4.74 -7.00 -7.06
N ALA A 86 -6.02 -7.42 -6.93
CA ALA A 86 -6.71 -8.15 -7.99
C ALA A 86 -6.77 -7.35 -9.31
N ILE A 87 -6.98 -6.03 -9.23
CA ILE A 87 -6.99 -5.16 -10.41
C ILE A 87 -5.60 -5.14 -11.07
N SER A 88 -4.54 -5.02 -10.27
CA SER A 88 -3.17 -4.97 -10.78
C SER A 88 -2.71 -6.31 -11.34
N GLU A 89 -3.09 -7.40 -10.70
CA GLU A 89 -2.78 -8.76 -11.19
C GLU A 89 -3.57 -9.12 -12.45
N ALA A 90 -4.83 -8.70 -12.56
CA ALA A 90 -5.61 -8.83 -13.79
C ALA A 90 -4.93 -8.10 -14.97
N TYR A 91 -4.34 -6.90 -14.71
CA TYR A 91 -3.54 -6.18 -15.70
C TYR A 91 -2.35 -7.02 -16.20
N PHE A 92 -1.53 -7.58 -15.31
CA PHE A 92 -0.36 -8.38 -15.70
C PHE A 92 -0.76 -9.72 -16.33
N ALA A 93 -1.81 -10.36 -15.84
CA ALA A 93 -2.35 -11.57 -16.46
C ALA A 93 -2.79 -11.30 -17.90
N ARG A 94 -3.55 -10.21 -18.14
CA ARG A 94 -3.93 -9.76 -19.49
C ARG A 94 -2.71 -9.48 -20.37
N LEU A 95 -1.69 -8.80 -19.81
CA LEU A 95 -0.45 -8.48 -20.53
C LEU A 95 0.26 -9.75 -21.05
N LEU A 96 0.17 -10.84 -20.30
CA LEU A 96 0.75 -12.15 -20.63
C LEU A 96 -0.20 -13.10 -21.37
N GLY A 97 -1.46 -12.69 -21.62
CA GLY A 97 -2.47 -13.55 -22.22
C GLY A 97 -2.93 -14.71 -21.33
N LEU A 98 -2.81 -14.56 -19.99
CA LEU A 98 -3.23 -15.56 -19.01
C LEU A 98 -4.65 -15.27 -18.50
N PRO A 99 -5.49 -16.31 -18.25
CA PRO A 99 -6.71 -16.14 -17.49
C PRO A 99 -6.41 -15.68 -16.06
N PHE A 100 -7.24 -14.78 -15.52
CA PHE A 100 -7.16 -14.34 -14.14
C PHE A 100 -8.48 -14.54 -13.40
N ILE A 101 -8.43 -15.10 -12.19
CA ILE A 101 -9.58 -15.34 -11.33
C ILE A 101 -9.34 -14.68 -9.97
N ALA A 102 -10.14 -13.66 -9.65
CA ALA A 102 -10.15 -13.02 -8.33
C ALA A 102 -11.21 -13.69 -7.44
N VAL A 103 -10.79 -14.30 -6.35
CA VAL A 103 -11.68 -14.93 -5.37
C VAL A 103 -12.02 -13.90 -4.28
N MET A 104 -13.32 -13.67 -4.05
CA MET A 104 -13.78 -12.60 -3.19
C MET A 104 -15.14 -12.88 -2.55
N PRO A 105 -15.51 -12.16 -1.46
CA PRO A 105 -16.83 -12.31 -0.86
C PRO A 105 -17.96 -11.96 -1.84
N ALA A 106 -19.08 -12.67 -1.75
CA ALA A 106 -20.29 -12.38 -2.55
C ALA A 106 -20.86 -10.97 -2.28
N THR A 107 -20.50 -10.37 -1.14
CA THR A 107 -20.86 -8.99 -0.77
C THR A 107 -20.00 -7.91 -1.44
N THR A 108 -19.02 -8.30 -2.28
CA THR A 108 -18.16 -7.34 -3.01
C THR A 108 -18.98 -6.48 -3.96
N SER A 109 -18.71 -5.17 -3.94
CA SER A 109 -19.48 -4.22 -4.76
C SER A 109 -19.30 -4.45 -6.26
N LYS A 110 -20.34 -4.13 -7.03
CA LYS A 110 -20.34 -4.27 -8.49
C LYS A 110 -19.26 -3.44 -9.17
N GLU A 111 -18.92 -2.29 -8.60
CA GLU A 111 -17.88 -1.39 -9.09
C GLU A 111 -16.49 -2.06 -9.03
N LYS A 112 -16.19 -2.76 -7.92
CA LYS A 112 -14.94 -3.52 -7.76
C LYS A 112 -14.84 -4.67 -8.77
N ILE A 113 -15.94 -5.41 -8.93
CA ILE A 113 -16.05 -6.50 -9.93
C ILE A 113 -15.82 -5.94 -11.34
N ALA A 114 -16.45 -4.80 -11.66
CA ALA A 114 -16.31 -4.16 -12.97
C ALA A 114 -14.87 -3.70 -13.25
N GLN A 115 -14.15 -3.20 -12.25
CA GLN A 115 -12.75 -2.79 -12.40
C GLN A 115 -11.82 -3.99 -12.70
N ILE A 116 -12.04 -5.13 -12.06
CA ILE A 116 -11.29 -6.36 -12.36
C ILE A 116 -11.64 -6.86 -13.77
N ALA A 117 -12.93 -6.87 -14.14
CA ALA A 117 -13.40 -7.26 -15.47
C ALA A 117 -12.88 -6.35 -16.58
N PHE A 118 -12.65 -5.05 -16.31
CA PHE A 118 -12.05 -4.12 -17.27
C PHE A 118 -10.67 -4.58 -17.76
N TYR A 119 -9.89 -5.21 -16.88
CA TYR A 119 -8.61 -5.83 -17.24
C TYR A 119 -8.73 -7.29 -17.69
N GLY A 120 -9.96 -7.81 -17.90
CA GLY A 120 -10.21 -9.17 -18.39
C GLY A 120 -10.22 -10.24 -17.29
N GLY A 121 -10.13 -9.85 -16.02
CA GLY A 121 -10.23 -10.78 -14.89
C GLY A 121 -11.66 -11.25 -14.65
N LYS A 122 -11.79 -12.48 -14.16
CA LYS A 122 -13.07 -13.06 -13.72
C LYS A 122 -13.17 -13.03 -12.20
N SER A 123 -14.35 -12.73 -11.68
CA SER A 123 -14.63 -12.76 -10.25
C SER A 123 -15.28 -14.09 -9.87
N HIS A 124 -14.72 -14.77 -8.87
CA HIS A 124 -15.29 -15.95 -8.23
C HIS A 124 -15.79 -15.56 -6.85
N LEU A 125 -17.11 -15.62 -6.66
CA LEU A 125 -17.76 -15.14 -5.46
C LEU A 125 -17.96 -16.28 -4.47
N VAL A 126 -17.64 -16.03 -3.18
CA VAL A 126 -17.80 -16.98 -2.07
C VAL A 126 -18.74 -16.39 -1.02
N ASP A 127 -19.69 -17.18 -0.54
CA ASP A 127 -20.66 -16.75 0.47
C ASP A 127 -20.00 -16.59 1.85
N ASP A 128 -19.10 -17.49 2.22
CA ASP A 128 -18.33 -17.43 3.46
C ASP A 128 -16.95 -16.80 3.23
N PRO A 129 -16.71 -15.56 3.69
CA PRO A 129 -15.44 -14.89 3.52
C PRO A 129 -14.23 -15.62 4.13
N THR A 130 -14.45 -16.53 5.08
CA THR A 130 -13.37 -17.32 5.70
C THR A 130 -12.81 -18.37 4.75
N GLN A 131 -13.55 -18.76 3.71
CA GLN A 131 -13.18 -19.78 2.74
C GLN A 131 -12.40 -19.24 1.52
N ILE A 132 -12.20 -17.92 1.42
CA ILE A 132 -11.59 -17.29 0.23
C ILE A 132 -10.23 -17.92 -0.10
N TYR A 133 -9.38 -18.16 0.89
CA TYR A 133 -8.05 -18.75 0.68
C TYR A 133 -8.13 -20.22 0.26
N ALA A 134 -8.93 -21.02 0.99
CA ALA A 134 -9.13 -22.43 0.66
C ALA A 134 -9.71 -22.61 -0.74
N GLU A 135 -10.62 -21.72 -1.14
CA GLU A 135 -11.22 -21.71 -2.47
C GLU A 135 -10.22 -21.28 -3.55
N SER A 136 -9.34 -20.31 -3.26
CA SER A 136 -8.26 -19.92 -4.19
C SER A 136 -7.30 -21.07 -4.43
N GLU A 137 -6.90 -21.79 -3.39
CA GLU A 137 -6.08 -22.99 -3.51
C GLU A 137 -6.79 -24.13 -4.25
N ARG A 138 -8.10 -24.32 -4.00
CA ARG A 138 -8.90 -25.32 -4.69
C ARG A 138 -8.93 -25.06 -6.20
N LEU A 139 -9.25 -23.83 -6.60
CA LEU A 139 -9.27 -23.43 -8.02
C LEU A 139 -7.91 -23.57 -8.69
N ALA A 140 -6.83 -23.22 -7.98
CA ALA A 140 -5.48 -23.38 -8.50
C ALA A 140 -5.16 -24.86 -8.79
N ARG A 141 -5.52 -25.77 -7.87
CA ARG A 141 -5.32 -27.23 -8.08
C ARG A 141 -6.22 -27.77 -9.20
N GLU A 142 -7.49 -27.37 -9.25
CA GLU A 142 -8.47 -27.89 -10.22
C GLU A 142 -8.13 -27.51 -11.66
N HIS A 143 -7.60 -26.31 -11.87
CA HIS A 143 -7.29 -25.77 -13.18
C HIS A 143 -5.81 -25.85 -13.57
N ASP A 144 -4.98 -26.58 -12.81
CA ASP A 144 -3.51 -26.58 -12.96
C ASP A 144 -2.93 -25.15 -13.03
N GLY A 145 -3.55 -24.22 -12.28
CA GLY A 145 -3.21 -22.81 -12.20
C GLY A 145 -2.29 -22.49 -11.03
N HIS A 146 -2.10 -21.20 -10.78
CA HIS A 146 -1.24 -20.73 -9.68
C HIS A 146 -1.98 -19.71 -8.81
N PHE A 147 -2.03 -19.96 -7.49
CA PHE A 147 -2.47 -18.99 -6.49
C PHE A 147 -1.27 -18.12 -6.09
N ILE A 148 -1.36 -16.82 -6.37
CA ILE A 148 -0.27 -15.85 -6.15
C ILE A 148 0.04 -15.66 -4.66
N ASP A 149 -1.01 -15.58 -3.81
CA ASP A 149 -0.91 -15.42 -2.35
C ASP A 149 -0.05 -14.22 -1.92
N GLN A 150 -0.55 -13.03 -2.17
CA GLN A 150 0.12 -11.78 -1.83
C GLN A 150 0.54 -11.65 -0.36
N PHE A 151 -0.22 -12.24 0.56
CA PHE A 151 0.04 -12.11 1.99
C PHE A 151 1.22 -12.96 2.46
N THR A 152 1.49 -14.06 1.76
CA THR A 152 2.66 -14.89 2.00
C THR A 152 3.90 -14.38 1.28
N TYR A 153 3.75 -13.88 0.03
CA TYR A 153 4.90 -13.64 -0.84
C TYR A 153 5.27 -12.16 -1.03
N ALA A 154 4.44 -11.17 -0.61
CA ALA A 154 4.70 -9.76 -0.89
C ALA A 154 6.10 -9.29 -0.45
N GLU A 155 6.59 -9.72 0.71
CA GLU A 155 7.88 -9.27 1.25
C GLU A 155 9.09 -9.90 0.55
N ARG A 156 8.92 -11.11 -0.01
CA ARG A 156 10.01 -11.87 -0.64
C ARG A 156 10.01 -11.78 -2.15
N ALA A 157 8.89 -11.45 -2.76
CA ALA A 157 8.77 -11.29 -4.20
C ALA A 157 9.45 -10.01 -4.71
N THR A 158 9.47 -8.96 -3.89
CA THR A 158 10.11 -7.70 -4.27
C THR A 158 11.63 -7.81 -4.14
N ASP A 159 12.35 -7.50 -5.21
CA ASP A 159 13.81 -7.31 -5.14
C ASP A 159 14.10 -5.95 -4.49
N TRP A 160 14.26 -5.97 -3.18
CA TRP A 160 14.47 -4.78 -2.37
C TRP A 160 15.88 -4.17 -2.53
N ARG A 161 16.81 -4.84 -3.20
CA ARG A 161 18.18 -4.33 -3.48
C ARG A 161 18.24 -3.49 -4.73
N ALA A 162 17.41 -3.81 -5.74
CA ALA A 162 17.49 -3.24 -7.08
C ALA A 162 16.14 -3.35 -7.80
N ASN A 163 16.16 -3.29 -9.13
CA ASN A 163 15.03 -3.48 -10.01
C ASN A 163 13.95 -2.41 -9.85
N ASN A 164 14.38 -1.17 -9.60
CA ASN A 164 13.50 -0.02 -9.46
C ASN A 164 12.35 -0.27 -8.48
N ASN A 165 12.68 -0.82 -7.31
CA ASN A 165 11.73 -0.91 -6.22
C ASN A 165 11.39 0.49 -5.68
N ILE A 166 10.33 0.60 -4.89
CA ILE A 166 9.84 1.89 -4.41
C ILE A 166 10.88 2.67 -3.58
N ALA A 167 11.73 1.98 -2.81
CA ALA A 167 12.78 2.63 -2.01
C ALA A 167 13.86 3.23 -2.91
N GLU A 168 14.41 2.44 -3.84
CA GLU A 168 15.39 2.92 -4.81
C GLU A 168 14.86 4.13 -5.58
N SER A 169 13.61 4.06 -6.05
CA SER A 169 12.94 5.15 -6.74
C SER A 169 12.86 6.43 -5.90
N ILE A 170 12.50 6.32 -4.61
CA ILE A 170 12.46 7.46 -3.69
C ILE A 170 13.85 8.09 -3.57
N PHE A 171 14.88 7.33 -3.23
CA PHE A 171 16.22 7.87 -3.04
C PHE A 171 16.81 8.46 -4.32
N GLN A 172 16.51 7.90 -5.49
CA GLN A 172 16.92 8.47 -6.78
C GLN A 172 16.26 9.82 -7.05
N GLN A 173 14.98 9.98 -6.74
CA GLN A 173 14.26 11.24 -6.92
C GLN A 173 14.66 12.30 -5.88
N MET A 174 14.87 11.88 -4.62
CA MET A 174 15.28 12.78 -3.53
C MET A 174 16.70 13.37 -3.70
N ARG A 175 17.57 12.75 -4.49
CA ARG A 175 19.00 13.15 -4.61
C ARG A 175 19.23 14.60 -5.03
N PHE A 176 18.25 15.28 -5.60
CA PHE A 176 18.33 16.67 -6.02
C PHE A 176 17.53 17.63 -5.12
N GLU A 177 16.86 17.10 -4.08
CA GLU A 177 16.14 17.90 -3.10
C GLU A 177 17.11 18.49 -2.06
N GLN A 178 16.66 19.48 -1.28
CA GLN A 178 17.50 20.16 -0.30
C GLN A 178 18.03 19.20 0.78
N HIS A 179 17.20 18.23 1.22
CA HIS A 179 17.59 17.15 2.12
C HIS A 179 17.44 15.81 1.39
N PRO A 180 18.48 15.39 0.64
CA PRO A 180 18.38 14.25 -0.29
C PRO A 180 18.27 12.90 0.39
N GLU A 181 18.67 12.77 1.65
CA GLU A 181 18.47 11.59 2.46
C GLU A 181 17.29 11.84 3.42
N PRO A 182 16.12 11.20 3.18
CA PRO A 182 14.97 11.38 4.06
C PRO A 182 15.27 10.97 5.49
N SER A 183 14.89 11.80 6.46
CA SER A 183 14.94 11.42 7.88
C SER A 183 13.95 10.30 8.19
N TRP A 184 12.80 10.30 7.50
CA TRP A 184 11.76 9.31 7.66
C TRP A 184 11.12 8.90 6.34
N LEU A 185 10.84 7.59 6.22
CA LEU A 185 9.93 7.02 5.21
C LEU A 185 8.66 6.54 5.90
N ILE A 186 7.50 6.98 5.41
CA ILE A 186 6.21 6.69 6.01
C ILE A 186 5.39 5.79 5.09
N SER A 187 4.93 4.65 5.60
CA SER A 187 4.04 3.76 4.86
C SER A 187 3.03 3.08 5.78
N SER A 188 1.86 2.75 5.24
CA SER A 188 0.83 1.97 5.95
C SER A 188 0.81 0.52 5.44
N PRO A 189 0.72 -0.48 6.35
CA PRO A 189 0.82 -1.88 5.98
C PRO A 189 -0.55 -2.46 5.62
N GLY A 190 -0.64 -3.06 4.42
CA GLY A 190 -1.69 -4.02 4.07
C GLY A 190 -1.15 -5.44 4.14
N THR A 191 -0.23 -5.79 3.22
CA THR A 191 0.54 -7.04 3.29
C THR A 191 1.81 -6.93 4.15
N GLY A 192 2.35 -5.73 4.29
CA GLY A 192 3.66 -5.47 4.88
C GLY A 192 4.81 -5.41 3.86
N GLY A 193 4.58 -5.79 2.59
CA GLY A 193 5.63 -5.87 1.58
C GLY A 193 6.34 -4.55 1.29
N THR A 194 5.62 -3.44 1.19
CA THR A 194 6.20 -2.10 0.99
C THR A 194 7.07 -1.70 2.17
N THR A 195 6.57 -1.85 3.40
CA THR A 195 7.32 -1.52 4.63
C THR A 195 8.59 -2.38 4.75
N ALA A 196 8.48 -3.68 4.41
CA ALA A 196 9.63 -4.58 4.38
C ALA A 196 10.68 -4.14 3.36
N THR A 197 10.24 -3.72 2.16
CA THR A 197 11.13 -3.21 1.11
C THR A 197 11.88 -1.97 1.56
N LEU A 198 11.15 -0.97 2.11
CA LEU A 198 11.74 0.26 2.62
C LEU A 198 12.78 -0.02 3.71
N GLY A 199 12.41 -0.78 4.75
CA GLY A 199 13.28 -1.05 5.87
C GLY A 199 14.52 -1.88 5.51
N ARG A 200 14.39 -2.87 4.60
CA ARG A 200 15.53 -3.64 4.11
C ARG A 200 16.47 -2.81 3.23
N TYR A 201 15.91 -1.98 2.35
CA TYR A 201 16.71 -1.10 1.47
C TYR A 201 17.53 -0.11 2.27
N VAL A 202 16.91 0.59 3.23
CA VAL A 202 17.58 1.55 4.11
C VAL A 202 18.78 0.91 4.82
N ARG A 203 18.58 -0.30 5.39
CA ARG A 203 19.65 -1.02 6.09
C ARG A 203 20.76 -1.49 5.15
N TYR A 204 20.39 -2.01 3.99
CA TYR A 204 21.35 -2.51 2.99
C TYR A 204 22.20 -1.37 2.43
N SER A 205 21.58 -0.23 2.13
CA SER A 205 22.25 0.97 1.58
C SER A 205 22.92 1.83 2.65
N GLN A 206 22.82 1.43 3.94
CA GLN A 206 23.44 2.11 5.09
C GLN A 206 22.97 3.56 5.27
N HIS A 207 21.72 3.86 4.90
CA HIS A 207 21.12 5.16 5.14
C HIS A 207 20.75 5.36 6.62
N CYS A 208 20.84 6.60 7.10
CA CYS A 208 20.38 6.98 8.44
C CYS A 208 18.85 7.14 8.52
N THR A 209 18.16 6.98 7.43
CA THR A 209 16.71 7.06 7.30
C THR A 209 15.99 6.07 8.22
N ARG A 210 14.97 6.53 8.92
CA ARG A 210 14.08 5.70 9.74
C ARG A 210 12.79 5.36 8.99
N VAL A 211 12.19 4.21 9.31
CA VAL A 211 10.92 3.77 8.72
C VAL A 211 9.83 3.81 9.77
N LEU A 212 8.81 4.65 9.54
CA LEU A 212 7.61 4.73 10.36
C LEU A 212 6.46 4.03 9.65
N CYS A 213 5.80 3.14 10.37
CA CYS A 213 4.63 2.43 9.90
C CYS A 213 3.36 3.04 10.52
N ALA A 214 2.48 3.58 9.67
CA ALA A 214 1.20 4.14 10.09
C ALA A 214 0.10 3.08 9.92
N ASP A 215 -0.34 2.47 11.01
CA ASP A 215 -1.32 1.39 11.03
C ASP A 215 -2.76 1.93 11.18
N ALA A 216 -3.73 1.18 10.67
CA ALA A 216 -5.14 1.50 10.80
C ALA A 216 -5.69 1.15 12.18
N GLU A 217 -6.79 1.80 12.59
CA GLU A 217 -7.44 1.58 13.89
C GLU A 217 -7.77 0.10 14.15
N ARG A 218 -8.37 -0.57 13.14
CA ARG A 218 -8.79 -1.98 13.23
C ARG A 218 -7.76 -2.90 12.59
N SER A 219 -6.56 -2.90 13.17
CA SER A 219 -5.43 -3.71 12.73
C SER A 219 -4.67 -4.26 13.93
N VAL A 220 -4.12 -5.46 13.79
CA VAL A 220 -3.28 -6.09 14.82
C VAL A 220 -1.79 -5.74 14.68
N PHE A 221 -1.38 -5.07 13.61
CA PHE A 221 0.04 -4.87 13.34
C PHE A 221 0.75 -4.00 14.38
N PHE A 222 0.10 -2.92 14.84
CA PHE A 222 0.65 -2.08 15.91
C PHE A 222 0.84 -2.87 17.21
N ASP A 223 -0.17 -3.64 17.61
CA ASP A 223 -0.11 -4.45 18.83
C ASP A 223 0.91 -5.58 18.69
N TYR A 224 1.01 -6.19 17.50
CA TYR A 224 2.05 -7.18 17.19
C TYR A 224 3.46 -6.58 17.21
N TYR A 225 3.64 -5.37 16.70
CA TYR A 225 4.92 -4.67 16.77
C TYR A 225 5.39 -4.46 18.22
N GLN A 226 4.46 -4.15 19.13
CA GLN A 226 4.76 -3.93 20.54
C GLN A 226 4.99 -5.23 21.33
N THR A 227 4.20 -6.26 21.06
CA THR A 227 4.16 -7.47 21.91
C THR A 227 4.92 -8.66 21.33
N GLY A 228 5.09 -8.72 20.00
CA GLY A 228 5.60 -9.90 19.29
C GLY A 228 4.61 -11.07 19.23
N ASP A 229 3.37 -10.89 19.67
CA ASP A 229 2.37 -11.96 19.68
C ASP A 229 1.72 -12.16 18.31
N ALA A 230 2.15 -13.19 17.59
CA ALA A 230 1.62 -13.55 16.28
C ALA A 230 0.21 -14.18 16.34
N SER A 231 -0.30 -14.48 17.52
CA SER A 231 -1.64 -15.06 17.71
C SER A 231 -2.76 -14.03 17.70
N LEU A 232 -2.43 -12.73 17.74
CA LEU A 232 -3.40 -11.63 17.76
C LEU A 232 -4.41 -11.71 16.63
N ARG A 233 -5.70 -11.54 16.97
CA ARG A 233 -6.83 -11.56 16.03
C ARG A 233 -7.85 -10.50 16.43
N LEU A 234 -8.53 -9.94 15.41
CA LEU A 234 -9.71 -9.09 15.56
C LEU A 234 -10.88 -9.72 14.80
N ASP A 235 -12.09 -9.48 15.29
CA ASP A 235 -13.33 -9.98 14.66
C ASP A 235 -13.69 -9.23 13.38
N CYS A 236 -13.12 -8.05 13.17
CA CYS A 236 -13.38 -7.23 11.99
C CYS A 236 -12.07 -6.64 11.41
N GLY A 237 -12.04 -6.46 10.10
CA GLY A 237 -10.92 -5.82 9.43
C GLY A 237 -10.98 -4.29 9.47
N SER A 238 -9.92 -3.66 8.98
CA SER A 238 -9.81 -2.22 8.81
C SER A 238 -10.94 -1.65 7.94
N ARG A 239 -11.41 -0.47 8.27
CA ARG A 239 -12.32 0.32 7.43
C ARG A 239 -11.60 1.19 6.41
N ILE A 240 -10.28 1.33 6.53
CA ILE A 240 -9.44 1.97 5.51
C ILE A 240 -8.99 0.91 4.53
N GLU A 241 -9.49 0.97 3.30
CA GLU A 241 -9.19 -0.03 2.28
C GLU A 241 -7.69 -0.11 1.98
N GLY A 242 -7.21 -1.33 1.81
CA GLY A 242 -5.84 -1.62 1.40
C GLY A 242 -4.83 -1.70 2.52
N ILE A 243 -5.17 -1.29 3.74
CA ILE A 243 -4.29 -1.31 4.91
C ILE A 243 -4.97 -1.90 6.14
N GLY A 244 -4.14 -2.30 7.11
CA GLY A 244 -4.61 -2.91 8.36
C GLY A 244 -5.17 -4.31 8.18
N ARG A 245 -4.89 -5.20 9.13
CA ARG A 245 -5.32 -6.59 9.06
C ARG A 245 -5.88 -7.07 10.41
N PRO A 246 -6.90 -7.93 10.38
CA PRO A 246 -7.43 -8.52 11.61
C PRO A 246 -6.59 -9.67 12.16
N ARG A 247 -5.52 -10.04 11.46
CA ARG A 247 -4.54 -11.07 11.85
C ARG A 247 -3.14 -10.66 11.42
N VAL A 248 -2.13 -11.25 12.07
CA VAL A 248 -0.73 -11.08 11.67
C VAL A 248 -0.49 -11.81 10.34
N GLU A 249 0.08 -11.12 9.38
CA GLU A 249 0.42 -11.67 8.06
C GLU A 249 1.92 -11.95 7.95
N ALA A 250 2.28 -13.01 7.22
CA ALA A 250 3.66 -13.48 7.10
C ALA A 250 4.62 -12.43 6.50
N SER A 251 4.11 -11.59 5.60
CA SER A 251 4.89 -10.53 4.95
C SER A 251 5.06 -9.26 5.80
N PHE A 252 4.45 -9.16 6.99
CA PHE A 252 4.66 -8.04 7.89
C PHE A 252 5.88 -8.30 8.80
N LEU A 253 6.94 -7.53 8.62
CA LEU A 253 8.23 -7.71 9.31
C LEU A 253 8.49 -6.57 10.31
N PRO A 254 8.11 -6.70 11.59
CA PRO A 254 8.25 -5.62 12.57
C PRO A 254 9.72 -5.22 12.84
N LYS A 255 10.67 -6.14 12.68
CA LYS A 255 12.10 -5.90 12.93
C LYS A 255 12.78 -4.94 11.96
N VAL A 256 12.14 -4.61 10.84
CA VAL A 256 12.68 -3.63 9.86
C VAL A 256 11.98 -2.28 9.94
N ILE A 257 11.13 -2.09 10.93
CA ILE A 257 10.37 -0.87 11.23
C ILE A 257 11.02 -0.22 12.45
N ASP A 258 11.22 1.09 12.42
CA ASP A 258 11.85 1.83 13.53
C ASP A 258 10.81 2.43 14.47
N ALA A 259 9.63 2.82 13.95
CA ALA A 259 8.52 3.35 14.75
C ALA A 259 7.16 2.97 14.17
N MET A 260 6.13 2.97 15.00
CA MET A 260 4.74 2.79 14.56
C MET A 260 3.80 3.80 15.20
N VAL A 261 2.76 4.17 14.44
CA VAL A 261 1.58 4.88 14.94
C VAL A 261 0.33 4.11 14.58
N LYS A 262 -0.68 4.15 15.44
CA LYS A 262 -2.02 3.61 15.16
C LYS A 262 -2.99 4.76 15.03
N VAL A 263 -3.56 4.92 13.85
CA VAL A 263 -4.33 6.11 13.47
C VAL A 263 -5.82 5.78 13.45
N PRO A 264 -6.68 6.56 14.15
CA PRO A 264 -8.12 6.40 14.05
C PRO A 264 -8.63 6.55 12.62
N ASP A 265 -9.62 5.73 12.24
CA ASP A 265 -10.19 5.74 10.89
C ASP A 265 -10.74 7.12 10.50
N ALA A 266 -11.45 7.79 11.42
CA ALA A 266 -11.98 9.14 11.18
C ALA A 266 -10.88 10.17 10.90
N LEU A 267 -9.75 10.08 11.62
CA LEU A 267 -8.62 10.99 11.40
C LEU A 267 -7.90 10.67 10.08
N SER A 268 -7.79 9.40 9.70
CA SER A 268 -7.28 8.99 8.39
C SER A 268 -8.13 9.56 7.25
N LEU A 269 -9.46 9.51 7.37
CA LEU A 269 -10.37 10.06 6.37
C LEU A 269 -10.34 11.60 6.34
N ALA A 270 -10.26 12.27 7.48
CA ALA A 270 -10.09 13.71 7.56
C ALA A 270 -8.79 14.17 6.87
N ALA A 271 -7.69 13.50 7.15
CA ALA A 271 -6.40 13.75 6.50
C ALA A 271 -6.42 13.47 4.99
N MET A 272 -7.15 12.43 4.56
CA MET A 272 -7.40 12.15 3.13
C MET A 272 -8.12 13.31 2.44
N HIS A 273 -9.19 13.84 3.05
CA HIS A 273 -9.92 15.00 2.51
C HIS A 273 -9.06 16.26 2.45
N TYR A 274 -8.30 16.54 3.53
CA TYR A 274 -7.34 17.63 3.55
C TYR A 274 -6.31 17.49 2.41
N LEU A 275 -5.70 16.34 2.28
CA LEU A 275 -4.71 16.05 1.23
C LEU A 275 -5.31 16.19 -0.17
N ALA A 276 -6.54 15.71 -0.38
CA ALA A 276 -7.25 15.85 -1.66
C ALA A 276 -7.50 17.32 -2.04
N GLN A 277 -7.85 18.15 -1.06
CA GLN A 277 -8.01 19.61 -1.28
C GLN A 277 -6.67 20.26 -1.66
N ARG A 278 -5.58 19.91 -0.97
CA ARG A 278 -4.24 20.46 -1.23
C ARG A 278 -3.69 20.04 -2.61
N LEU A 279 -3.97 18.83 -3.04
CA LEU A 279 -3.51 18.30 -4.32
C LEU A 279 -4.45 18.58 -5.50
N GLY A 280 -5.66 19.10 -5.25
CA GLY A 280 -6.67 19.35 -6.29
C GLY A 280 -7.22 18.07 -6.94
N ARG A 281 -7.06 16.90 -6.30
CA ARG A 281 -7.55 15.61 -6.79
C ARG A 281 -7.84 14.64 -5.65
N ARG A 282 -8.69 13.65 -5.90
CA ARG A 282 -9.02 12.63 -4.91
C ARG A 282 -7.84 11.66 -4.69
N VAL A 283 -7.68 11.21 -3.44
CA VAL A 283 -6.69 10.21 -3.00
C VAL A 283 -7.36 9.18 -2.10
N GLY A 284 -6.71 8.04 -1.87
CA GLY A 284 -7.27 7.00 -1.00
C GLY A 284 -7.05 7.26 0.50
N GLY A 285 -7.84 6.58 1.34
CA GLY A 285 -7.81 6.73 2.81
C GLY A 285 -6.45 6.39 3.43
N SER A 286 -5.75 5.41 2.89
CA SER A 286 -4.40 5.03 3.34
C SER A 286 -3.36 6.15 3.14
N SER A 287 -3.55 7.02 2.13
CA SER A 287 -2.70 8.21 1.95
C SER A 287 -2.94 9.23 3.08
N GLY A 288 -4.18 9.34 3.56
CA GLY A 288 -4.50 10.13 4.76
C GLY A 288 -3.85 9.56 6.02
N THR A 289 -3.89 8.23 6.21
CA THR A 289 -3.19 7.55 7.31
C THR A 289 -1.68 7.86 7.28
N ASN A 290 -1.08 7.83 6.09
CA ASN A 290 0.34 8.17 5.92
C ASN A 290 0.63 9.65 6.20
N LEU A 291 -0.28 10.58 5.84
CA LEU A 291 -0.13 12.00 6.19
C LEU A 291 -0.09 12.17 7.72
N ILE A 292 -0.95 11.50 8.48
CA ILE A 292 -0.91 11.56 9.94
C ILE A 292 0.44 11.04 10.48
N GLY A 293 0.93 9.91 9.97
CA GLY A 293 2.25 9.39 10.32
C GLY A 293 3.38 10.40 10.02
N ALA A 294 3.31 11.06 8.87
CA ALA A 294 4.29 12.08 8.47
C ALA A 294 4.25 13.32 9.38
N LEU A 295 3.06 13.81 9.74
CA LEU A 295 2.92 14.94 10.66
C LEU A 295 3.42 14.59 12.07
N MET A 296 3.20 13.36 12.55
CA MET A 296 3.75 12.88 13.81
C MET A 296 5.28 12.90 13.81
N ALA A 297 5.92 12.39 12.74
CA ALA A 297 7.37 12.42 12.58
C ALA A 297 7.88 13.86 12.48
N ALA A 298 7.22 14.72 11.71
CA ALA A 298 7.59 16.13 11.56
C ALA A 298 7.53 16.90 12.88
N GLN A 299 6.47 16.72 13.66
CA GLN A 299 6.34 17.33 15.00
C GLN A 299 7.44 16.86 15.96
N GLN A 300 7.80 15.58 15.92
CA GLN A 300 8.90 15.05 16.70
C GLN A 300 10.24 15.68 16.30
N MET A 301 10.53 15.78 14.99
CA MET A 301 11.76 16.41 14.49
C MET A 301 11.86 17.86 14.95
N VAL A 302 10.78 18.64 14.79
CA VAL A 302 10.75 20.04 15.26
C VAL A 302 10.97 20.14 16.77
N ALA A 303 10.34 19.28 17.57
CA ALA A 303 10.52 19.24 19.02
C ALA A 303 11.96 18.87 19.43
N ALA A 304 12.66 18.07 18.60
CA ALA A 304 14.07 17.74 18.79
C ALA A 304 15.05 18.79 18.21
N GLY A 305 14.54 19.84 17.55
CA GLY A 305 15.37 20.83 16.86
C GLY A 305 16.04 20.30 15.58
N GLU A 306 15.51 19.23 15.01
CA GLU A 306 15.99 18.60 13.78
C GLU A 306 15.35 19.25 12.54
N SER A 307 16.13 19.35 11.46
CA SER A 307 15.65 19.68 10.11
C SER A 307 15.88 18.51 9.18
N GLY A 308 15.09 18.40 8.10
CA GLY A 308 15.25 17.31 7.15
C GLY A 308 14.01 17.04 6.31
N SER A 309 14.06 15.98 5.54
CA SER A 309 12.94 15.58 4.68
C SER A 309 12.24 14.30 5.18
N ILE A 310 10.96 14.21 4.85
CA ILE A 310 10.09 13.06 5.12
C ILE A 310 9.46 12.67 3.78
N VAL A 311 9.45 11.37 3.46
CA VAL A 311 8.71 10.87 2.29
C VAL A 311 7.62 9.92 2.74
N ALA A 312 6.38 10.27 2.45
CA ALA A 312 5.20 9.45 2.69
C ALA A 312 4.68 8.83 1.38
N ILE A 313 4.05 7.66 1.46
CA ILE A 313 3.48 7.02 0.27
C ILE A 313 2.05 7.52 0.05
N LEU A 314 1.77 8.05 -1.16
CA LEU A 314 0.43 8.25 -1.68
C LEU A 314 0.03 6.96 -2.40
N CYS A 315 -0.81 6.16 -1.73
CA CYS A 315 -0.96 4.75 -2.08
C CYS A 315 -1.78 4.50 -3.34
N ASP A 316 -2.86 5.27 -3.53
CA ASP A 316 -3.80 5.10 -4.64
C ASP A 316 -4.63 6.35 -4.93
N GLY A 317 -5.28 6.38 -6.10
CA GLY A 317 -6.26 7.38 -6.48
C GLY A 317 -7.59 7.21 -5.73
N GLY A 318 -8.31 8.32 -5.55
CA GLY A 318 -9.54 8.37 -4.78
C GLY A 318 -10.84 8.15 -5.56
N GLU A 319 -10.78 7.97 -6.87
CA GLU A 319 -11.97 7.85 -7.74
C GLU A 319 -12.86 6.68 -7.35
N ARG A 320 -12.25 5.56 -6.95
CA ARG A 320 -12.96 4.36 -6.49
C ARG A 320 -13.73 4.54 -5.19
N TYR A 321 -13.45 5.60 -4.45
CA TYR A 321 -14.07 5.92 -3.16
C TYR A 321 -15.12 7.02 -3.27
N ALA A 322 -15.54 7.37 -4.50
CA ALA A 322 -16.49 8.46 -4.76
C ALA A 322 -17.85 8.24 -4.08
N THR A 323 -18.30 6.98 -3.96
CA THR A 323 -19.57 6.59 -3.35
C THR A 323 -19.42 6.13 -1.88
N THR A 324 -18.23 6.25 -1.31
CA THR A 324 -17.92 5.88 0.07
C THR A 324 -17.24 7.05 0.80
N TYR A 325 -15.92 7.08 0.86
CA TYR A 325 -15.17 8.10 1.63
C TYR A 325 -15.40 9.55 1.17
N TYR A 326 -15.80 9.78 -0.06
CA TYR A 326 -16.16 11.10 -0.60
C TYR A 326 -17.66 11.38 -0.65
N ASP A 327 -18.49 10.45 -0.16
CA ASP A 327 -19.94 10.60 -0.07
C ASP A 327 -20.37 10.95 1.36
N GLN A 328 -20.97 12.12 1.55
CA GLN A 328 -21.38 12.64 2.86
C GLN A 328 -22.46 11.77 3.52
N ALA A 329 -23.37 11.19 2.73
CA ALA A 329 -24.43 10.34 3.26
C ALA A 329 -23.83 9.03 3.76
N TRP A 330 -22.87 8.47 3.05
CA TRP A 330 -22.13 7.28 3.49
C TRP A 330 -21.32 7.54 4.76
N LEU A 331 -20.56 8.65 4.82
CA LEU A 331 -19.78 9.03 6.01
C LEU A 331 -20.67 9.14 7.24
N LYS A 332 -21.81 9.84 7.12
CA LYS A 332 -22.78 9.98 8.20
C LYS A 332 -23.37 8.62 8.63
N ALA A 333 -23.71 7.76 7.65
CA ALA A 333 -24.25 6.42 7.93
C ALA A 333 -23.21 5.52 8.65
N GLN A 334 -21.91 5.75 8.43
CA GLN A 334 -20.82 5.07 9.14
C GLN A 334 -20.44 5.73 10.47
N GLY A 335 -21.07 6.86 10.83
CA GLY A 335 -20.81 7.59 12.08
C GLY A 335 -19.55 8.45 12.03
N TYR A 336 -19.07 8.81 10.85
CA TYR A 336 -17.89 9.66 10.70
C TYR A 336 -18.30 11.16 10.62
N GLU A 337 -17.78 11.94 11.56
CA GLU A 337 -17.81 13.40 11.54
C GLU A 337 -16.39 13.94 11.36
N LEU A 338 -16.11 14.52 10.19
CA LEU A 338 -14.75 14.83 9.79
C LEU A 338 -14.36 16.30 9.95
N SER A 339 -15.31 17.25 10.06
CA SER A 339 -15.04 18.68 9.99
C SER A 339 -14.00 19.14 11.02
N GLY A 340 -14.23 18.89 12.30
CA GLY A 340 -13.29 19.26 13.37
C GLY A 340 -11.94 18.54 13.27
N LEU A 341 -11.90 17.33 12.73
CA LEU A 341 -10.66 16.60 12.50
C LEU A 341 -9.90 17.16 11.29
N MET A 342 -10.59 17.60 10.24
CA MET A 342 -9.98 18.31 9.11
C MET A 342 -9.36 19.63 9.56
N ASP A 343 -10.02 20.37 10.44
CA ASP A 343 -9.48 21.61 11.03
C ASP A 343 -8.23 21.32 11.87
N ALA A 344 -8.21 20.22 12.63
CA ALA A 344 -7.04 19.81 13.40
C ALA A 344 -5.85 19.43 12.50
N VAL A 345 -6.09 18.71 11.39
CA VAL A 345 -5.05 18.40 10.41
C VAL A 345 -4.52 19.67 9.76
N ALA A 346 -5.40 20.59 9.34
CA ALA A 346 -5.02 21.88 8.78
C ALA A 346 -4.20 22.71 9.79
N ALA A 347 -4.62 22.75 11.05
CA ALA A 347 -3.88 23.42 12.12
C ALA A 347 -2.49 22.84 12.33
N SER A 348 -2.36 21.54 12.27
CA SER A 348 -1.06 20.87 12.36
C SER A 348 -0.13 21.24 11.20
N VAL A 349 -0.64 21.26 9.96
CA VAL A 349 0.16 21.63 8.78
C VAL A 349 0.51 23.11 8.75
N GLU A 350 -0.48 23.99 9.01
CA GLU A 350 -0.33 25.44 8.78
C GLU A 350 0.26 26.19 10.00
N ARG A 351 0.07 25.64 11.21
CA ARG A 351 0.50 26.31 12.48
C ARG A 351 1.34 25.44 13.40
N GLY A 352 1.60 24.17 13.03
CA GLY A 352 2.39 23.24 13.85
C GLY A 352 1.66 22.76 15.12
N GLU A 353 0.34 22.92 15.19
CA GLU A 353 -0.44 22.49 16.35
C GLU A 353 -0.40 20.95 16.50
N PRO A 354 -0.41 20.43 17.74
CA PRO A 354 -0.39 18.99 17.98
C PRO A 354 -1.60 18.29 17.36
N LEU A 355 -1.36 17.11 16.81
CA LEU A 355 -2.44 16.21 16.38
C LEU A 355 -3.23 15.67 17.60
N PRO A 356 -4.49 15.23 17.42
CA PRO A 356 -5.29 14.64 18.49
C PRO A 356 -4.55 13.51 19.22
N SER A 357 -4.65 13.47 20.56
CA SER A 357 -4.02 12.47 21.43
C SER A 357 -4.53 11.04 21.24
N THR A 358 -5.56 10.84 20.39
CA THR A 358 -6.09 9.53 20.02
C THR A 358 -5.17 8.69 19.13
N VAL A 359 -4.12 9.30 18.57
CA VAL A 359 -3.08 8.58 17.81
C VAL A 359 -2.14 7.88 18.79
N LEU A 360 -2.12 6.54 18.76
CA LEU A 360 -1.18 5.75 19.57
C LEU A 360 0.21 5.74 18.90
N ARG A 361 1.26 5.67 19.72
CA ARG A 361 2.66 5.75 19.27
C ARG A 361 3.50 4.64 19.89
N ALA A 362 4.47 4.15 19.13
CA ALA A 362 5.51 3.25 19.59
C ALA A 362 6.84 3.64 18.92
N ASN A 363 7.84 3.94 19.74
CA ASN A 363 9.22 4.30 19.35
C ASN A 363 9.36 5.59 18.51
N ILE A 364 8.37 6.50 18.56
CA ILE A 364 8.43 7.79 17.89
C ILE A 364 8.60 8.92 18.87
#